data_6304602711b3b4fbd7fe312aae65a0f3
#
_entry.id   6304602711b3b4fbd7fe312aae65a0f3
#
_cell.length_a   1.000
_cell.length_b   1.000
_cell.length_c   1.000
_cell.angle_alpha   90.00
_cell.angle_beta   90.00
_cell.angle_gamma   90.00
#
_symmetry.space_group_name_H-M   'P 1'
#
loop_
_entity.id
_entity.type
_entity.pdbx_description
1 polymer ?
#
loop_
_entity_poly.entity_id
_entity_poly.type
_entity_poly.pdbx_seq_one_letter_code
_entity_poly.pdbx_strand_id
1 'polypeptide(L)'
;ERESFKDAMTDNFEVDGEKITAETISSTISNEMKQESIVAVLVAAVFMLIYVWLRFKDVRFGASSVLCLLHDVLVVLTFYAVAKVSVGTTFIACMLTIVGYSINATIVIFDRVRENMRSMSQKDGLEPIVDTSITQTLSRSIFTSLTTFIMVAMLYIFGVTSVKEFALPL
;
A
#
# COMPACT_ATOMS: atom_id res chain seq x y z
N GLU A 1 -13.47 -26.11 22.66
CA GLU A 1 -14.25 -24.95 22.13
C GLU A 1 -14.18 -24.85 20.60
N ARG A 2 -12.99 -24.93 19.99
CA ARG A 2 -12.84 -24.86 18.53
C ARG A 2 -13.44 -26.03 17.78
N GLU A 3 -13.18 -27.26 18.28
CA GLU A 3 -13.74 -28.49 17.70
C GLU A 3 -15.25 -28.52 17.90
N SER A 4 -15.73 -28.19 19.09
CA SER A 4 -17.18 -28.11 19.37
C SER A 4 -17.90 -27.07 18.50
N PHE A 5 -17.25 -25.97 18.15
CA PHE A 5 -17.80 -24.96 17.22
C PHE A 5 -17.81 -25.46 15.77
N LYS A 6 -16.74 -26.14 15.34
CA LYS A 6 -16.66 -26.75 14.00
C LYS A 6 -17.73 -27.83 13.84
N ASP A 7 -17.86 -28.71 14.81
CA ASP A 7 -18.86 -29.78 14.82
C ASP A 7 -20.29 -29.22 14.79
N ALA A 8 -20.55 -28.18 15.59
CA ALA A 8 -21.86 -27.51 15.60
C ALA A 8 -22.19 -26.80 14.27
N MET A 9 -21.19 -26.23 13.58
CA MET A 9 -21.39 -25.61 12.28
C MET A 9 -21.60 -26.66 11.18
N THR A 10 -20.87 -27.77 11.23
CA THR A 10 -21.01 -28.87 10.27
C THR A 10 -22.36 -29.56 10.42
N ASP A 11 -22.82 -29.79 11.66
CA ASP A 11 -24.07 -30.50 11.92
C ASP A 11 -25.33 -29.65 11.67
N ASN A 12 -25.27 -28.33 11.94
CA ASN A 12 -26.45 -27.46 11.82
C ASN A 12 -26.60 -26.75 10.49
N PHE A 13 -25.49 -26.57 9.73
CA PHE A 13 -25.50 -25.76 8.51
C PHE A 13 -24.98 -26.48 7.26
N GLU A 14 -24.71 -27.78 7.32
CA GLU A 14 -24.15 -28.59 6.21
C GLU A 14 -22.90 -27.97 5.58
N VAL A 15 -22.08 -27.25 6.37
CA VAL A 15 -20.87 -26.59 5.93
C VAL A 15 -19.72 -27.59 5.95
N ASP A 16 -18.98 -27.67 4.85
CA ASP A 16 -17.80 -28.53 4.75
C ASP A 16 -16.75 -28.13 5.80
N GLY A 17 -16.50 -29.01 6.78
CA GLY A 17 -15.60 -28.75 7.91
C GLY A 17 -14.16 -28.39 7.51
N GLU A 18 -13.71 -28.80 6.31
CA GLU A 18 -12.40 -28.42 5.77
C GLU A 18 -12.34 -26.94 5.34
N LYS A 19 -13.49 -26.31 5.07
CA LYS A 19 -13.57 -24.90 4.68
C LYS A 19 -13.71 -23.94 5.86
N ILE A 20 -13.91 -24.46 7.08
CA ILE A 20 -14.00 -23.62 8.26
C ILE A 20 -12.59 -23.31 8.79
N THR A 21 -12.07 -22.16 8.44
CA THR A 21 -10.81 -21.62 9.00
C THR A 21 -11.16 -20.70 10.18
N ALA A 22 -10.86 -21.12 11.40
CA ALA A 22 -11.02 -20.30 12.59
C ALA A 22 -9.66 -19.77 13.04
N GLU A 23 -9.39 -18.50 12.81
CA GLU A 23 -8.22 -17.81 13.37
C GLU A 23 -8.63 -17.13 14.68
N THR A 24 -8.12 -17.63 15.81
CA THR A 24 -8.26 -16.96 17.10
C THR A 24 -7.04 -16.05 17.31
N ILE A 25 -7.19 -14.77 17.06
CA ILE A 25 -6.19 -13.78 17.43
C ILE A 25 -6.48 -13.34 18.86
N SER A 26 -5.58 -13.68 19.79
CA SER A 26 -5.64 -13.17 21.17
C SER A 26 -5.56 -11.63 21.14
N SER A 27 -6.27 -10.97 22.06
CA SER A 27 -6.22 -9.52 22.20
C SER A 27 -4.80 -8.99 22.42
N THR A 28 -3.96 -9.77 23.06
CA THR A 28 -2.53 -9.48 23.27
C THR A 28 -1.77 -9.48 21.95
N ILE A 29 -1.94 -10.52 21.14
CA ILE A 29 -1.30 -10.64 19.81
C ILE A 29 -1.80 -9.51 18.89
N SER A 30 -3.09 -9.17 18.94
CA SER A 30 -3.64 -8.05 18.15
C SER A 30 -3.01 -6.70 18.51
N ASN A 31 -2.72 -6.46 19.80
CA ASN A 31 -2.09 -5.21 20.25
C ASN A 31 -0.59 -5.19 19.90
N GLU A 32 0.12 -6.30 20.03
CA GLU A 32 1.51 -6.42 19.58
C GLU A 32 1.62 -6.17 18.08
N MET A 33 0.79 -6.83 17.27
CA MET A 33 0.77 -6.61 15.82
C MET A 33 0.47 -5.16 15.43
N LYS A 34 -0.42 -4.47 16.16
CA LYS A 34 -0.70 -3.05 15.92
C LYS A 34 0.51 -2.19 16.21
N GLN A 35 1.20 -2.42 17.33
CA GLN A 35 2.40 -1.67 17.70
C GLN A 35 3.53 -1.92 16.70
N GLU A 36 3.78 -3.18 16.34
CA GLU A 36 4.78 -3.54 15.34
C GLU A 36 4.48 -2.90 13.98
N SER A 37 3.22 -2.89 13.55
CA SER A 37 2.81 -2.24 12.30
C SER A 37 3.05 -0.73 12.32
N ILE A 38 2.71 -0.05 13.42
CA ILE A 38 2.96 1.39 13.58
C ILE A 38 4.46 1.68 13.55
N VAL A 39 5.25 0.91 14.30
CA VAL A 39 6.71 1.05 14.33
C VAL A 39 7.30 0.81 12.94
N ALA A 40 6.87 -0.24 12.24
CA ALA A 40 7.34 -0.54 10.89
C ALA A 40 7.04 0.60 9.91
N VAL A 41 5.84 1.17 9.95
CA VAL A 41 5.46 2.32 9.10
C VAL A 41 6.29 3.56 9.45
N LEU A 42 6.51 3.86 10.73
CA LEU A 42 7.33 4.98 11.15
C LEU A 42 8.80 4.82 10.72
N VAL A 43 9.36 3.63 10.90
CA VAL A 43 10.73 3.31 10.48
C VAL A 43 10.85 3.43 8.96
N ALA A 44 9.90 2.88 8.20
CA ALA A 44 9.87 3.01 6.75
C ALA A 44 9.77 4.47 6.31
N ALA A 45 8.93 5.29 6.95
CA ALA A 45 8.79 6.71 6.66
C ALA A 45 10.10 7.47 6.94
N VAL A 46 10.81 7.16 8.03
CA VAL A 46 12.10 7.78 8.35
C VAL A 46 13.18 7.43 7.33
N PHE A 47 13.33 6.14 7.00
CA PHE A 47 14.28 5.71 5.97
C PHE A 47 13.97 6.35 4.63
N MET A 48 12.71 6.51 4.32
CA MET A 48 12.27 7.18 3.13
C MET A 48 12.60 8.66 3.12
N LEU A 49 12.32 9.38 4.20
CA LEU A 49 12.72 10.78 4.33
C LEU A 49 14.22 10.94 4.10
N ILE A 50 15.03 10.05 4.70
CA ILE A 50 16.49 10.04 4.53
C ILE A 50 16.84 9.80 3.04
N TYR A 51 16.23 8.79 2.41
CA TYR A 51 16.48 8.48 1.00
C TYR A 51 16.12 9.65 0.08
N VAL A 52 14.92 10.22 0.23
CA VAL A 52 14.48 11.35 -0.59
C VAL A 52 15.34 12.59 -0.33
N TRP A 53 15.72 12.84 0.94
CA TRP A 53 16.62 13.94 1.26
C TRP A 53 18.01 13.78 0.62
N LEU A 54 18.60 12.59 0.70
CA LEU A 54 19.89 12.30 0.04
C LEU A 54 19.78 12.40 -1.48
N ARG A 55 18.65 11.95 -2.05
CA ARG A 55 18.42 11.91 -3.49
C ARG A 55 18.15 13.30 -4.09
N PHE A 56 17.34 14.11 -3.42
CA PHE A 56 16.88 15.40 -3.92
C PHE A 56 17.59 16.59 -3.29
N LYS A 57 18.22 16.43 -2.14
CA LYS A 57 18.89 17.49 -1.36
C LYS A 57 17.97 18.68 -1.01
N ASP A 58 16.66 18.47 -1.05
CA ASP A 58 15.64 19.46 -0.74
C ASP A 58 14.56 18.85 0.16
N VAL A 59 14.37 19.45 1.33
CA VAL A 59 13.41 19.00 2.34
C VAL A 59 11.96 19.11 1.85
N ARG A 60 11.67 20.02 0.93
CA ARG A 60 10.32 20.23 0.39
C ARG A 60 9.83 19.00 -0.37
N PHE A 61 10.67 18.40 -1.19
CA PHE A 61 10.36 17.14 -1.90
C PHE A 61 10.17 15.99 -0.90
N GLY A 62 10.98 15.94 0.17
CA GLY A 62 10.82 14.94 1.23
C GLY A 62 9.49 15.07 1.95
N ALA A 63 9.12 16.26 2.36
CA ALA A 63 7.85 16.52 3.06
C ALA A 63 6.64 16.17 2.15
N SER A 64 6.68 16.55 0.88
CA SER A 64 5.64 16.22 -0.09
C SER A 64 5.50 14.72 -0.30
N SER A 65 6.61 13.98 -0.38
CA SER A 65 6.59 12.51 -0.50
C SER A 65 5.91 11.84 0.70
N VAL A 66 6.19 12.32 1.91
CA VAL A 66 5.59 11.77 3.13
C VAL A 66 4.10 12.08 3.18
N LEU A 67 3.67 13.27 2.77
CA LEU A 67 2.25 13.61 2.69
C LEU A 67 1.51 12.74 1.67
N CYS A 68 2.08 12.52 0.50
CA CYS A 68 1.52 11.59 -0.49
C CYS A 68 1.39 10.18 0.09
N LEU A 69 2.43 9.68 0.74
CA LEU A 69 2.41 8.38 1.36
C LEU A 69 1.34 8.25 2.46
N LEU A 70 1.24 9.27 3.32
CA LEU A 70 0.23 9.30 4.37
C LEU A 70 -1.18 9.26 3.77
N HIS A 71 -1.41 10.03 2.70
CA HIS A 71 -2.67 9.99 1.96
C HIS A 71 -2.97 8.58 1.44
N ASP A 72 -2.03 7.92 0.79
CA ASP A 72 -2.23 6.60 0.21
C ASP A 72 -2.50 5.54 1.28
N VAL A 73 -1.78 5.59 2.40
CA VAL A 73 -2.05 4.74 3.56
C VAL A 73 -3.45 4.96 4.11
N LEU A 74 -3.91 6.21 4.23
CA LEU A 74 -5.26 6.52 4.70
C LEU A 74 -6.35 6.01 3.74
N VAL A 75 -6.13 6.11 2.44
CA VAL A 75 -7.05 5.56 1.42
C VAL A 75 -7.18 4.04 1.59
N VAL A 76 -6.06 3.33 1.74
CA VAL A 76 -6.07 1.88 1.94
C VAL A 76 -6.74 1.49 3.26
N LEU A 77 -6.46 2.20 4.35
CA LEU A 77 -7.13 1.96 5.63
C LEU A 77 -8.64 2.19 5.53
N THR A 78 -9.06 3.20 4.78
CA THR A 78 -10.48 3.46 4.50
C THR A 78 -11.10 2.29 3.73
N PHE A 79 -10.40 1.77 2.73
CA PHE A 79 -10.85 0.58 2.00
C PHE A 79 -11.02 -0.63 2.93
N TYR A 80 -10.03 -0.93 3.79
CA TYR A 80 -10.13 -2.01 4.77
C TYR A 80 -11.34 -1.85 5.69
N ALA A 81 -11.60 -0.62 6.15
CA ALA A 81 -12.72 -0.32 7.04
C ALA A 81 -14.09 -0.50 6.33
N VAL A 82 -14.22 0.00 5.10
CA VAL A 82 -15.46 -0.05 4.32
C VAL A 82 -15.76 -1.46 3.82
N ALA A 83 -14.75 -2.14 3.28
CA ALA A 83 -14.88 -3.50 2.77
C ALA A 83 -14.90 -4.58 3.87
N LYS A 84 -14.72 -4.18 5.14
CA LYS A 84 -14.67 -5.09 6.31
C LYS A 84 -13.68 -6.24 6.12
N VAL A 85 -12.55 -5.95 5.48
CA VAL A 85 -11.48 -6.93 5.28
C VAL A 85 -10.80 -7.19 6.62
N SER A 86 -10.54 -8.47 6.93
CA SER A 86 -9.86 -8.84 8.18
C SER A 86 -8.42 -8.33 8.20
N VAL A 87 -8.03 -7.77 9.34
CA VAL A 87 -6.66 -7.30 9.59
C VAL A 87 -5.86 -8.45 10.21
N GLY A 88 -5.13 -9.17 9.38
CA GLY A 88 -4.26 -10.29 9.77
C GLY A 88 -2.79 -10.02 9.47
N THR A 89 -1.97 -11.07 9.47
CA THR A 89 -0.52 -10.98 9.12
C THR A 89 -0.30 -10.47 7.70
N THR A 90 -1.20 -10.80 6.77
CA THR A 90 -1.19 -10.33 5.37
C THR A 90 -1.37 -8.82 5.25
N PHE A 91 -2.01 -8.16 6.22
CA PHE A 91 -2.19 -6.71 6.25
C PHE A 91 -0.86 -5.95 6.27
N ILE A 92 0.11 -6.38 7.10
CA ILE A 92 1.42 -5.73 7.20
C ILE A 92 2.16 -5.84 5.87
N ALA A 93 2.14 -7.02 5.26
CA ALA A 93 2.77 -7.26 3.97
C ALA A 93 2.12 -6.41 2.84
N CYS A 94 0.80 -6.30 2.85
CA CYS A 94 0.05 -5.46 1.92
C CYS A 94 0.41 -3.98 2.09
N MET A 95 0.40 -3.47 3.32
CA MET A 95 0.78 -2.09 3.61
C MET A 95 2.21 -1.77 3.18
N LEU A 96 3.16 -2.67 3.46
CA LEU A 96 4.54 -2.47 3.05
C LEU A 96 4.70 -2.44 1.52
N THR A 97 3.95 -3.29 0.82
CA THR A 97 3.93 -3.34 -0.64
C THR A 97 3.36 -2.05 -1.24
N ILE A 98 2.23 -1.57 -0.73
CA ILE A 98 1.58 -0.32 -1.18
C ILE A 98 2.50 0.88 -0.94
N VAL A 99 3.10 0.96 0.24
CA VAL A 99 4.08 2.00 0.58
C VAL A 99 5.24 1.99 -0.42
N GLY A 100 5.84 0.84 -0.68
CA GLY A 100 6.95 0.71 -1.63
C GLY A 100 6.55 1.09 -3.06
N TYR A 101 5.36 0.71 -3.49
CA TYR A 101 4.85 1.03 -4.83
C TYR A 101 4.52 2.51 -5.00
N SER A 102 3.83 3.11 -4.04
CA SER A 102 3.48 4.54 -4.03
C SER A 102 4.71 5.43 -4.13
N ILE A 103 5.75 5.10 -3.37
CA ILE A 103 7.00 5.83 -3.40
C ILE A 103 7.69 5.79 -4.74
N ASN A 104 7.75 4.62 -5.36
CA ASN A 104 8.37 4.48 -6.67
C ASN A 104 7.72 5.42 -7.70
N ALA A 105 6.39 5.52 -7.71
CA ALA A 105 5.65 6.44 -8.56
C ALA A 105 5.97 7.91 -8.25
N THR A 106 5.97 8.28 -6.96
CA THR A 106 6.28 9.64 -6.51
C THR A 106 7.69 10.08 -6.89
N ILE A 107 8.69 9.21 -6.73
CA ILE A 107 10.09 9.50 -7.08
C ILE A 107 10.23 9.75 -8.58
N VAL A 108 9.57 8.97 -9.43
CA VAL A 108 9.62 9.15 -10.89
C VAL A 108 9.10 10.54 -11.30
N ILE A 109 7.97 10.97 -10.72
CA ILE A 109 7.41 12.30 -11.00
C ILE A 109 8.34 13.40 -10.46
N PHE A 110 8.86 13.27 -9.26
CA PHE A 110 9.74 14.27 -8.66
C PHE A 110 11.08 14.39 -9.37
N ASP A 111 11.65 13.30 -9.86
CA ASP A 111 12.85 13.33 -10.69
C ASP A 111 12.59 14.15 -11.97
N ARG A 112 11.43 13.98 -12.59
CA ARG A 112 11.06 14.72 -13.79
C ARG A 112 10.81 16.19 -13.49
N VAL A 113 10.12 16.51 -12.39
CA VAL A 113 9.93 17.91 -11.94
C VAL A 113 11.29 18.57 -11.73
N ARG A 114 12.23 17.91 -11.08
CA ARG A 114 13.58 18.43 -10.84
C ARG A 114 14.37 18.64 -12.14
N GLU A 115 14.25 17.75 -13.10
CA GLU A 115 14.87 17.88 -14.41
C GLU A 115 14.30 19.12 -15.13
N ASN A 116 12.98 19.25 -15.17
CA ASN A 116 12.30 20.37 -15.81
C ASN A 116 12.55 21.70 -15.09
N MET A 117 12.70 21.71 -13.77
CA MET A 117 13.11 22.91 -13.01
C MET A 117 14.48 23.46 -13.42
N ARG A 118 15.36 22.62 -13.98
CA ARG A 118 16.69 23.04 -14.46
C ARG A 118 16.67 23.50 -15.91
N SER A 119 15.74 22.98 -16.72
CA SER A 119 15.68 23.23 -18.18
C SER A 119 14.65 24.28 -18.57
N MET A 120 13.58 24.43 -17.77
CA MET A 120 12.50 25.39 -18.04
C MET A 120 12.73 26.73 -17.32
N SER A 121 12.15 27.77 -17.85
CA SER A 121 12.23 29.12 -17.24
C SER A 121 11.36 29.12 -15.95
N GLN A 122 11.97 29.54 -14.85
CA GLN A 122 11.25 29.69 -13.57
C GLN A 122 10.39 30.97 -13.49
N LYS A 123 10.40 31.78 -14.56
CA LYS A 123 9.64 33.04 -14.58
C LYS A 123 8.14 32.87 -14.57
N ASP A 124 7.66 31.72 -15.07
CA ASP A 124 6.24 31.42 -15.20
C ASP A 124 5.70 30.66 -13.97
N GLY A 125 6.52 30.46 -12.93
CA GLY A 125 6.15 29.76 -11.70
C GLY A 125 6.40 28.26 -11.73
N LEU A 126 6.05 27.56 -10.65
CA LEU A 126 6.22 26.11 -10.52
C LEU A 126 5.11 25.30 -11.19
N GLU A 127 3.93 25.86 -11.33
CA GLU A 127 2.73 25.17 -11.84
C GLU A 127 2.94 24.59 -13.25
N PRO A 128 3.38 25.35 -14.27
CA PRO A 128 3.61 24.80 -15.61
C PRO A 128 4.73 23.76 -15.64
N ILE A 129 5.72 23.87 -14.75
CA ILE A 129 6.80 22.89 -14.64
C ILE A 129 6.26 21.55 -14.13
N VAL A 130 5.42 21.59 -13.10
CA VAL A 130 4.80 20.41 -12.50
C VAL A 130 3.83 19.76 -13.49
N ASP A 131 2.96 20.53 -14.13
CA ASP A 131 2.00 20.04 -15.12
C ASP A 131 2.70 19.35 -16.30
N THR A 132 3.72 19.97 -16.85
CA THR A 132 4.55 19.38 -17.92
C THR A 132 5.21 18.09 -17.45
N SER A 133 5.72 18.04 -16.22
CA SER A 133 6.40 16.87 -15.66
C SER A 133 5.46 15.69 -15.47
N ILE A 134 4.26 15.96 -14.96
CA ILE A 134 3.21 14.95 -14.81
C ILE A 134 2.81 14.40 -16.16
N THR A 135 2.56 15.27 -17.14
CA THR A 135 2.19 14.87 -18.49
C THR A 135 3.27 14.00 -19.15
N GLN A 136 4.55 14.33 -18.97
CA GLN A 136 5.67 13.55 -19.51
C GLN A 136 5.85 12.19 -18.86
N THR A 137 5.46 12.03 -17.59
CA THR A 137 5.56 10.78 -16.84
C THR A 137 4.27 9.95 -16.88
N LEU A 138 3.17 10.54 -17.33
CA LEU A 138 1.82 9.94 -17.30
C LEU A 138 1.76 8.57 -17.97
N SER A 139 2.30 8.48 -19.19
CA SER A 139 2.31 7.22 -19.95
C SER A 139 3.01 6.09 -19.17
N ARG A 140 4.19 6.39 -18.59
CA ARG A 140 4.94 5.43 -17.77
C ARG A 140 4.15 5.02 -16.53
N SER A 141 3.53 5.98 -15.85
CA SER A 141 2.73 5.71 -14.65
C SER A 141 1.52 4.84 -14.96
N ILE A 142 0.82 5.10 -16.06
CA ILE A 142 -0.33 4.30 -16.51
C ILE A 142 0.12 2.86 -16.84
N PHE A 143 1.19 2.70 -17.61
CA PHE A 143 1.65 1.35 -17.98
C PHE A 143 2.15 0.54 -16.78
N THR A 144 2.87 1.17 -15.85
CA THR A 144 3.31 0.49 -14.62
C THR A 144 2.12 0.10 -13.75
N SER A 145 1.14 0.97 -13.58
CA SER A 145 -0.10 0.66 -12.83
C SER A 145 -0.91 -0.45 -13.50
N LEU A 146 -1.03 -0.41 -14.82
CA LEU A 146 -1.76 -1.44 -15.58
C LEU A 146 -1.09 -2.82 -15.47
N THR A 147 0.23 -2.88 -15.60
CA THR A 147 0.96 -4.15 -15.47
C THR A 147 0.84 -4.73 -14.06
N THR A 148 0.93 -3.89 -13.04
CA THR A 148 0.73 -4.32 -11.65
C THR A 148 -0.70 -4.76 -11.40
N PHE A 149 -1.68 -4.03 -11.91
CA PHE A 149 -3.09 -4.42 -11.81
C PHE A 149 -3.35 -5.78 -12.44
N ILE A 150 -2.82 -6.05 -13.65
CA ILE A 150 -2.95 -7.36 -14.30
C ILE A 150 -2.33 -8.46 -13.44
N MET A 151 -1.14 -8.23 -12.88
CA MET A 151 -0.46 -9.20 -12.01
C MET A 151 -1.30 -9.49 -10.75
N VAL A 152 -1.78 -8.46 -10.07
CA VAL A 152 -2.60 -8.59 -8.86
C VAL A 152 -3.95 -9.24 -9.17
N ALA A 153 -4.58 -8.91 -10.29
CA ALA A 153 -5.82 -9.55 -10.75
C ALA A 153 -5.61 -11.06 -11.00
N MET A 154 -4.49 -11.43 -11.60
CA MET A 154 -4.15 -12.86 -11.80
C MET A 154 -3.91 -13.58 -10.47
N LEU A 155 -3.22 -12.93 -9.51
CA LEU A 155 -3.06 -13.46 -8.15
C LEU A 155 -4.41 -13.65 -7.45
N TYR A 156 -5.34 -12.73 -7.64
CA TYR A 156 -6.68 -12.83 -7.07
C TYR A 156 -7.51 -13.97 -7.69
N ILE A 157 -7.42 -14.15 -9.00
CA ILE A 157 -8.19 -15.19 -9.72
C ILE A 157 -7.64 -16.59 -9.42
N PHE A 158 -6.33 -16.77 -9.55
CA PHE A 158 -5.68 -18.09 -9.47
C PHE A 158 -5.03 -18.40 -8.12
N GLY A 159 -4.93 -17.43 -7.22
CA GLY A 159 -4.29 -17.60 -5.93
C GLY A 159 -5.12 -18.44 -4.95
N VAL A 160 -4.43 -19.05 -3.99
CA VAL A 160 -5.06 -19.67 -2.81
C VAL A 160 -5.66 -18.61 -1.89
N THR A 161 -6.51 -18.99 -0.95
CA THR A 161 -7.29 -18.07 -0.10
C THR A 161 -6.41 -16.98 0.55
N SER A 162 -5.28 -17.35 1.15
CA SER A 162 -4.37 -16.38 1.78
C SER A 162 -3.77 -15.38 0.79
N VAL A 163 -3.54 -15.80 -0.46
CA VAL A 163 -3.04 -14.91 -1.53
C VAL A 163 -4.15 -13.98 -2.02
N LYS A 164 -5.39 -14.45 -2.07
CA LYS A 164 -6.55 -13.60 -2.43
C LYS A 164 -6.81 -12.52 -1.40
N GLU A 165 -6.68 -12.83 -0.11
CA GLU A 165 -6.80 -11.85 0.98
C GLU A 165 -5.72 -10.77 0.90
N PHE A 166 -4.51 -11.12 0.45
CA PHE A 166 -3.44 -10.18 0.18
C PHE A 166 -3.67 -9.34 -1.08
N ALA A 167 -4.16 -9.97 -2.15
CA ALA A 167 -4.34 -9.31 -3.45
C ALA A 167 -5.53 -8.35 -3.49
N LEU A 168 -6.57 -8.59 -2.70
CA LEU A 168 -7.81 -7.80 -2.72
C LEU A 168 -7.62 -6.32 -2.40
N PRO A 169 -6.82 -5.92 -1.39
CA PRO A 169 -6.62 -4.51 -1.05
C PRO A 169 -5.46 -3.86 -1.81
N LEU A 170 -4.71 -4.58 -2.63
CA LEU A 170 -3.58 -4.12 -3.42
C LEU A 170 -4.05 -3.58 -4.78
#